data_e64d4ab3ba90e8689012feb003d1c5ec
#
_entry.id   e64d4ab3ba90e8689012feb003d1c5ec
#
_cell.length_a   1.000
_cell.length_b   1.000
_cell.length_c   1.000
_cell.angle_alpha   90.00
_cell.angle_beta   90.00
_cell.angle_gamma   90.00
#
_symmetry.space_group_name_H-M   'P 1'
#
loop_
_entity.id
_entity.type
_entity.pdbx_description
1 polymer ?
#
loop_
_entity_poly.entity_id
_entity_poly.type
_entity_poly.pdbx_seq_one_letter_code
_entity_poly.pdbx_strand_id
1 'polypeptide(L)'
;MTVLQSLLLGILQGIAEFLPISSSGHLAIVQELFGLEEVPLLFDVMLHLATLLAVVIFFRKKIWELLKVFGRWIARKPAPETTNPEDLLCGTEQRGRNTIIAIILTTLVTGVFGIFTSKLIPDLPIKFICVGFIVTSVLLVVSSIITKKRSVIENTEEFKGISWKQALFVGFMQGIGTLPGISRSGSTIAGAQFCGVNRAAAGEYSFIVSIPAILGAFVLE
;
A
#
# COMPACT_ATOMS: atom_id res chain seq x y z
N MET A 1 11.83 -24.97 11.06
CA MET A 1 11.39 -24.66 9.67
C MET A 1 12.31 -25.33 8.67
N THR A 2 11.79 -26.05 7.66
CA THR A 2 12.57 -26.69 6.59
C THR A 2 12.76 -25.74 5.40
N VAL A 3 13.74 -26.02 4.52
CA VAL A 3 13.96 -25.24 3.29
C VAL A 3 12.71 -25.22 2.38
N LEU A 4 11.99 -26.36 2.30
CA LEU A 4 10.76 -26.42 1.51
C LEU A 4 9.66 -25.55 2.08
N GLN A 5 9.46 -25.54 3.40
CA GLN A 5 8.50 -24.64 4.07
C GLN A 5 8.86 -23.16 3.82
N SER A 6 10.16 -22.81 3.95
CA SER A 6 10.62 -21.44 3.66
C SER A 6 10.34 -21.01 2.22
N LEU A 7 10.58 -21.91 1.26
CA LEU A 7 10.32 -21.65 -0.16
C LEU A 7 8.82 -21.43 -0.42
N LEU A 8 7.96 -22.30 0.14
CA LEU A 8 6.52 -22.19 -0.02
C LEU A 8 5.97 -20.90 0.61
N LEU A 9 6.44 -20.53 1.81
CA LEU A 9 6.09 -19.26 2.45
C LEU A 9 6.57 -18.06 1.64
N GLY A 10 7.77 -18.12 1.04
CA GLY A 10 8.28 -17.08 0.15
C GLY A 10 7.45 -16.89 -1.12
N ILE A 11 7.01 -17.99 -1.75
CA ILE A 11 6.11 -17.95 -2.92
C ILE A 11 4.75 -17.36 -2.51
N LEU A 12 4.20 -17.82 -1.39
CA LEU A 12 2.93 -17.31 -0.86
C LEU A 12 3.00 -15.80 -0.62
N GLN A 13 4.05 -15.33 0.07
CA GLN A 13 4.28 -13.90 0.29
C GLN A 13 4.36 -13.13 -1.02
N GLY A 14 5.17 -13.63 -1.97
CA GLY A 14 5.35 -12.98 -3.28
C GLY A 14 4.05 -12.86 -4.08
N ILE A 15 3.10 -13.77 -3.91
CA ILE A 15 1.78 -13.69 -4.56
C ILE A 15 0.83 -12.81 -3.74
N ALA A 16 0.72 -13.06 -2.44
CA ALA A 16 -0.29 -12.45 -1.58
C ALA A 16 -0.03 -10.96 -1.29
N GLU A 17 1.23 -10.50 -1.33
CA GLU A 17 1.58 -9.09 -1.13
C GLU A 17 1.09 -8.20 -2.28
N PHE A 18 1.15 -8.70 -3.52
CA PHE A 18 0.69 -7.97 -4.70
C PHE A 18 -0.82 -8.08 -4.93
N LEU A 19 -1.44 -9.12 -4.40
CA LEU A 19 -2.88 -9.24 -4.38
C LEU A 19 -3.45 -8.56 -3.13
N PRO A 20 -4.59 -7.89 -3.21
CA PRO A 20 -5.18 -7.20 -2.06
C PRO A 20 -5.91 -8.19 -1.11
N ILE A 21 -5.20 -9.26 -0.63
CA ILE A 21 -5.79 -10.38 0.11
C ILE A 21 -5.20 -10.60 1.51
N SER A 22 -4.32 -9.72 1.98
CA SER A 22 -3.60 -9.83 3.27
C SER A 22 -2.55 -10.96 3.30
N SER A 23 -1.33 -10.63 2.91
CA SER A 23 -0.18 -11.55 2.95
C SER A 23 0.13 -12.04 4.36
N SER A 24 0.15 -11.15 5.35
CA SER A 24 0.41 -11.49 6.75
C SER A 24 -0.60 -12.49 7.32
N GLY A 25 -1.90 -12.33 6.97
CA GLY A 25 -2.92 -13.27 7.39
C GLY A 25 -2.74 -14.66 6.76
N HIS A 26 -2.40 -14.73 5.48
CA HIS A 26 -2.13 -16.00 4.79
C HIS A 26 -0.85 -16.67 5.32
N LEU A 27 0.22 -15.89 5.57
CA LEU A 27 1.44 -16.43 6.18
C LEU A 27 1.14 -17.05 7.54
N ALA A 28 0.44 -16.34 8.43
CA ALA A 28 0.11 -16.84 9.75
C ALA A 28 -0.68 -18.16 9.71
N ILE A 29 -1.68 -18.27 8.81
CA ILE A 29 -2.46 -19.51 8.66
C ILE A 29 -1.59 -20.67 8.16
N VAL A 30 -0.73 -20.43 7.15
CA VAL A 30 0.09 -21.49 6.58
C VAL A 30 1.22 -21.88 7.54
N GLN A 31 1.77 -20.95 8.31
CA GLN A 31 2.71 -21.23 9.39
C GLN A 31 2.09 -22.14 10.45
N GLU A 32 0.87 -21.85 10.88
CA GLU A 32 0.09 -22.69 11.80
C GLU A 32 -0.15 -24.12 11.22
N LEU A 33 -0.58 -24.20 9.94
CA LEU A 33 -0.79 -25.48 9.25
C LEU A 33 0.49 -26.32 9.11
N PHE A 34 1.66 -25.67 9.06
CA PHE A 34 2.95 -26.34 9.04
C PHE A 34 3.44 -26.74 10.45
N GLY A 35 2.68 -26.43 11.50
CA GLY A 35 3.07 -26.66 12.88
C GLY A 35 4.30 -25.83 13.30
N LEU A 36 4.48 -24.66 12.74
CA LEU A 36 5.58 -23.75 13.07
C LEU A 36 5.16 -22.88 14.27
N GLU A 37 5.45 -23.35 15.48
CA GLU A 37 5.11 -22.65 16.73
C GLU A 37 5.90 -21.35 16.91
N GLU A 38 7.14 -21.30 16.41
CA GLU A 38 8.00 -20.12 16.46
C GLU A 38 8.67 -19.89 15.11
N VAL A 39 8.16 -18.91 14.36
CA VAL A 39 8.84 -18.39 13.17
C VAL A 39 9.64 -17.16 13.58
N PRO A 40 10.97 -17.12 13.30
CA PRO A 40 11.75 -15.93 13.61
C PRO A 40 11.17 -14.70 12.95
N LEU A 41 10.93 -13.63 13.70
CA LEU A 41 10.45 -12.33 13.19
C LEU A 41 11.28 -11.86 11.98
N LEU A 42 12.60 -12.08 12.04
CA LEU A 42 13.52 -11.78 10.96
C LEU A 42 13.11 -12.43 9.61
N PHE A 43 12.54 -13.64 9.65
CA PHE A 43 12.11 -14.31 8.42
C PHE A 43 10.95 -13.57 7.76
N ASP A 44 9.92 -13.21 8.51
CA ASP A 44 8.76 -12.46 7.98
C ASP A 44 9.17 -11.07 7.49
N VAL A 45 10.07 -10.40 8.22
CA VAL A 45 10.65 -9.12 7.82
C VAL A 45 11.41 -9.24 6.49
N MET A 46 12.23 -10.29 6.33
CA MET A 46 12.97 -10.53 5.08
C MET A 46 12.05 -10.81 3.89
N LEU A 47 10.92 -11.49 4.12
CA LEU A 47 9.90 -11.70 3.08
C LEU A 47 9.29 -10.37 2.61
N HIS A 48 8.95 -9.49 3.56
CA HIS A 48 8.42 -8.16 3.23
C HIS A 48 9.47 -7.26 2.54
N LEU A 49 10.73 -7.33 2.95
CA LEU A 49 11.82 -6.61 2.26
C LEU A 49 12.04 -7.12 0.84
N ALA A 50 11.93 -8.42 0.60
CA ALA A 50 12.05 -8.99 -0.74
C ALA A 50 10.91 -8.48 -1.67
N THR A 51 9.67 -8.45 -1.19
CA THR A 51 8.54 -7.90 -1.96
C THR A 51 8.66 -6.38 -2.13
N LEU A 52 9.15 -5.65 -1.13
CA LEU A 52 9.46 -4.22 -1.24
C LEU A 52 10.51 -3.96 -2.34
N LEU A 53 11.58 -4.76 -2.40
CA LEU A 53 12.59 -4.65 -3.45
C LEU A 53 11.97 -4.86 -4.83
N ALA A 54 11.06 -5.84 -4.98
CA ALA A 54 10.33 -6.06 -6.23
C ALA A 54 9.47 -4.84 -6.63
N VAL A 55 8.77 -4.20 -5.67
CA VAL A 55 8.03 -2.95 -5.91
C VAL A 55 8.96 -1.83 -6.38
N VAL A 56 10.09 -1.64 -5.70
CA VAL A 56 11.08 -0.59 -6.07
C VAL A 56 11.62 -0.83 -7.48
N ILE A 57 11.97 -2.08 -7.82
CA ILE A 57 12.47 -2.42 -9.16
C ILE A 57 11.39 -2.18 -10.22
N PHE A 58 10.15 -2.61 -9.98
CA PHE A 58 9.05 -2.46 -10.91
C PHE A 58 8.72 -0.98 -11.15
N PHE A 59 8.57 -0.20 -10.10
CA PHE A 59 8.23 1.22 -10.16
C PHE A 59 9.45 2.16 -10.26
N ARG A 60 10.68 1.66 -10.50
CA ARG A 60 11.93 2.45 -10.50
C ARG A 60 11.87 3.72 -11.35
N LYS A 61 11.24 3.64 -12.53
CA LYS A 61 11.11 4.81 -13.42
C LYS A 61 10.21 5.89 -12.78
N LYS A 62 9.09 5.49 -12.22
CA LYS A 62 8.13 6.37 -11.57
C LYS A 62 8.70 6.98 -10.28
N ILE A 63 9.38 6.18 -9.47
CA ILE A 63 10.09 6.65 -8.28
C ILE A 63 11.15 7.70 -8.69
N TRP A 64 11.90 7.44 -9.76
CA TRP A 64 12.89 8.37 -10.26
C TRP A 64 12.29 9.70 -10.74
N GLU A 65 11.16 9.68 -11.44
CA GLU A 65 10.45 10.90 -11.82
C GLU A 65 9.93 11.68 -10.60
N LEU A 66 9.36 11.01 -9.61
CA LEU A 66 8.95 11.65 -8.35
C LEU A 66 10.14 12.28 -7.63
N LEU A 67 11.30 11.61 -7.58
CA LEU A 67 12.53 12.18 -7.01
C LEU A 67 13.02 13.41 -7.78
N LYS A 68 12.94 13.41 -9.11
CA LYS A 68 13.24 14.59 -9.92
C LYS A 68 12.29 15.75 -9.63
N VAL A 69 10.98 15.48 -9.55
CA VAL A 69 9.98 16.49 -9.18
C VAL A 69 10.29 17.05 -7.80
N PHE A 70 10.59 16.21 -6.82
CA PHE A 70 10.97 16.61 -5.48
C PHE A 70 12.22 17.48 -5.45
N GLY A 71 13.28 17.07 -6.17
CA GLY A 71 14.53 17.83 -6.27
C GLY A 71 14.32 19.20 -6.92
N ARG A 72 13.52 19.28 -8.01
CA ARG A 72 13.18 20.56 -8.65
C ARG A 72 12.36 21.45 -7.71
N TRP A 73 11.41 20.86 -6.99
CA TRP A 73 10.57 21.60 -6.04
C TRP A 73 11.40 22.25 -4.94
N ILE A 74 12.32 21.49 -4.30
CA ILE A 74 13.23 22.03 -3.28
C ILE A 74 14.15 23.12 -3.88
N ALA A 75 14.72 22.85 -5.07
CA ALA A 75 15.64 23.77 -5.74
C ALA A 75 14.92 24.97 -6.39
N ARG A 76 13.58 25.08 -6.29
CA ARG A 76 12.73 26.10 -6.91
C ARG A 76 12.99 26.29 -8.42
N LYS A 77 13.36 25.19 -9.11
CA LYS A 77 13.59 25.18 -10.55
C LYS A 77 12.27 25.11 -11.31
N PRO A 78 12.18 25.69 -12.52
CA PRO A 78 10.99 25.60 -13.37
C PRO A 78 10.68 24.16 -13.77
N ALA A 79 9.41 23.90 -14.04
CA ALA A 79 8.95 22.64 -14.59
C ALA A 79 9.51 22.43 -16.01
N PRO A 80 9.81 21.20 -16.43
CA PRO A 80 10.18 20.91 -17.81
C PRO A 80 8.98 21.10 -18.74
N GLU A 81 9.23 21.47 -19.99
CA GLU A 81 8.19 21.60 -21.01
C GLU A 81 7.57 20.26 -21.40
N THR A 82 8.34 19.18 -21.28
CA THR A 82 7.89 17.82 -21.59
C THR A 82 7.11 17.23 -20.43
N THR A 83 5.84 17.04 -20.62
CA THR A 83 4.95 16.29 -19.71
C THR A 83 4.53 14.99 -20.39
N ASN A 84 4.34 13.93 -19.62
CA ASN A 84 3.71 12.69 -20.07
C ASN A 84 2.30 12.59 -19.46
N PRO A 85 1.27 13.14 -20.10
CA PRO A 85 -0.10 13.20 -19.53
C PRO A 85 -0.69 11.84 -19.18
N GLU A 86 -0.20 10.75 -19.80
CA GLU A 86 -0.63 9.39 -19.55
C GLU A 86 -0.16 8.86 -18.18
N ASP A 87 0.91 9.44 -17.60
CA ASP A 87 1.33 9.07 -16.27
C ASP A 87 0.40 9.67 -15.22
N LEU A 88 -0.31 8.78 -14.52
CA LEU A 88 -1.35 9.16 -13.57
C LEU A 88 -0.82 9.85 -12.30
N LEU A 89 0.42 9.56 -11.88
CA LEU A 89 0.97 10.09 -10.62
C LEU A 89 1.98 11.20 -10.79
N CYS A 90 2.73 11.24 -11.90
CA CYS A 90 3.80 12.21 -12.14
C CYS A 90 3.81 12.81 -13.56
N GLY A 91 2.73 12.64 -14.31
CA GLY A 91 2.63 13.12 -15.70
C GLY A 91 2.71 14.63 -15.88
N THR A 92 2.42 15.40 -14.85
CA THR A 92 2.67 16.85 -14.79
C THR A 92 3.40 17.19 -13.50
N GLU A 93 4.11 18.34 -13.50
CA GLU A 93 4.81 18.81 -12.29
C GLU A 93 3.86 18.95 -11.09
N GLN A 94 2.66 19.47 -11.33
CA GLN A 94 1.64 19.63 -10.29
C GLN A 94 1.14 18.27 -9.76
N ARG A 95 0.90 17.29 -10.64
CA ARG A 95 0.53 15.93 -10.21
C ARG A 95 1.64 15.30 -9.37
N GLY A 96 2.89 15.42 -9.82
CA GLY A 96 4.03 14.89 -9.08
C GLY A 96 4.16 15.51 -7.69
N ARG A 97 4.01 16.83 -7.56
CA ARG A 97 4.02 17.50 -6.24
C ARG A 97 2.85 17.04 -5.35
N ASN A 98 1.64 16.96 -5.89
CA ASN A 98 0.48 16.47 -5.17
C ASN A 98 0.70 15.02 -4.70
N THR A 99 1.26 14.17 -5.54
CA THR A 99 1.59 12.78 -5.20
C THR A 99 2.63 12.69 -4.09
N ILE A 100 3.69 13.52 -4.12
CA ILE A 100 4.71 13.57 -3.06
C ILE A 100 4.09 14.00 -1.73
N ILE A 101 3.29 15.08 -1.73
CA ILE A 101 2.57 15.52 -0.53
C ILE A 101 1.66 14.41 -0.01
N ALA A 102 0.94 13.75 -0.92
CA ALA A 102 0.04 12.66 -0.57
C ALA A 102 0.80 11.49 0.06
N ILE A 103 1.96 11.07 -0.48
CA ILE A 103 2.81 10.02 0.08
C ILE A 103 3.23 10.38 1.51
N ILE A 104 3.71 11.60 1.72
CA ILE A 104 4.15 12.08 3.05
C ILE A 104 2.98 12.04 4.04
N LEU A 105 1.83 12.62 3.68
CA LEU A 105 0.67 12.68 4.58
C LEU A 105 0.12 11.28 4.89
N THR A 106 -0.01 10.44 3.87
CA THR A 106 -0.47 9.04 4.06
C THR A 106 0.49 8.27 4.97
N THR A 107 1.80 8.41 4.76
CA THR A 107 2.80 7.72 5.58
C THR A 107 2.78 8.21 7.04
N LEU A 108 2.65 9.51 7.27
CA LEU A 108 2.56 10.07 8.63
C LEU A 108 1.32 9.55 9.36
N VAL A 109 0.15 9.58 8.72
CA VAL A 109 -1.09 9.07 9.32
C VAL A 109 -0.96 7.57 9.60
N THR A 110 -0.45 6.79 8.66
CA THR A 110 -0.22 5.35 8.85
C THR A 110 0.77 5.08 9.98
N GLY A 111 1.85 5.87 10.08
CA GLY A 111 2.83 5.73 11.15
C GLY A 111 2.23 5.97 12.54
N VAL A 112 1.39 7.00 12.69
CA VAL A 112 0.65 7.24 13.95
C VAL A 112 -0.22 6.03 14.29
N PHE A 113 -0.97 5.49 13.32
CA PHE A 113 -1.79 4.30 13.50
C PHE A 113 -0.94 3.07 13.85
N GLY A 114 0.16 2.83 13.13
CA GLY A 114 1.06 1.70 13.37
C GLY A 114 1.62 1.70 14.80
N ILE A 115 2.12 2.85 15.28
CA ILE A 115 2.60 2.99 16.65
C ILE A 115 1.48 2.77 17.68
N PHE A 116 0.27 3.25 17.39
CA PHE A 116 -0.88 3.07 18.27
C PHE A 116 -1.32 1.61 18.34
N THR A 117 -1.42 0.92 17.19
CA THR A 117 -1.85 -0.47 17.12
C THR A 117 -0.82 -1.42 17.70
N SER A 118 0.48 -1.21 17.47
CA SER A 118 1.54 -2.06 18.03
C SER A 118 1.57 -2.05 19.56
N LYS A 119 1.18 -0.95 20.19
CA LYS A 119 1.12 -0.83 21.66
C LYS A 119 -0.16 -1.35 22.29
N LEU A 120 -1.27 -1.32 21.57
CA LEU A 120 -2.60 -1.64 22.11
C LEU A 120 -3.07 -3.05 21.75
N ILE A 121 -2.52 -3.64 20.72
CA ILE A 121 -2.98 -4.91 20.17
C ILE A 121 -1.76 -5.84 19.97
N PRO A 122 -1.12 -6.28 21.07
CA PRO A 122 -0.17 -7.40 20.99
C PRO A 122 -0.97 -8.68 20.72
N ASP A 123 -0.43 -9.62 20.03
CA ASP A 123 -0.86 -11.04 19.88
C ASP A 123 -2.38 -11.28 19.71
N LEU A 124 -2.92 -10.91 18.53
CA LEU A 124 -4.30 -11.26 18.20
C LEU A 124 -4.40 -12.77 17.87
N PRO A 125 -5.33 -13.50 18.50
CA PRO A 125 -5.62 -14.88 18.13
C PRO A 125 -5.97 -15.05 16.66
N ILE A 126 -5.62 -16.17 16.05
CA ILE A 126 -5.82 -16.46 14.62
C ILE A 126 -7.26 -16.24 14.11
N LYS A 127 -8.25 -16.43 15.00
CA LYS A 127 -9.66 -16.14 14.69
C LYS A 127 -9.92 -14.67 14.28
N PHE A 128 -9.12 -13.72 14.77
CA PHE A 128 -9.24 -12.31 14.36
C PHE A 128 -8.71 -12.09 12.95
N ILE A 129 -7.77 -12.91 12.48
CA ILE A 129 -7.30 -12.91 11.09
C ILE A 129 -8.44 -13.23 10.14
N CYS A 130 -9.31 -14.20 10.48
CA CYS A 130 -10.50 -14.53 9.68
C CYS A 130 -11.47 -13.33 9.58
N VAL A 131 -11.67 -12.60 10.68
CA VAL A 131 -12.46 -11.35 10.66
C VAL A 131 -11.80 -10.31 9.74
N GLY A 132 -10.47 -10.19 9.80
CA GLY A 132 -9.70 -9.31 8.92
C GLY A 132 -9.91 -9.62 7.42
N PHE A 133 -9.94 -10.90 7.05
CA PHE A 133 -10.25 -11.32 5.68
C PHE A 133 -11.67 -10.92 5.25
N ILE A 134 -12.66 -11.08 6.14
CA ILE A 134 -14.04 -10.65 5.85
C ILE A 134 -14.07 -9.14 5.63
N VAL A 135 -13.42 -8.36 6.51
CA VAL A 135 -13.33 -6.89 6.36
C VAL A 135 -12.68 -6.52 5.04
N THR A 136 -11.55 -7.14 4.68
CA THR A 136 -10.87 -6.92 3.40
C THR A 136 -11.79 -7.23 2.22
N SER A 137 -12.49 -8.36 2.25
CA SER A 137 -13.42 -8.76 1.19
C SER A 137 -14.55 -7.75 1.02
N VAL A 138 -15.16 -7.31 2.12
CA VAL A 138 -16.22 -6.29 2.10
C VAL A 138 -15.70 -4.96 1.53
N LEU A 139 -14.52 -4.49 1.97
CA LEU A 139 -13.91 -3.27 1.46
C LEU A 139 -13.71 -3.33 -0.05
N LEU A 140 -13.17 -4.45 -0.57
CA LEU A 140 -12.92 -4.63 -2.00
C LEU A 140 -14.21 -4.71 -2.82
N VAL A 141 -15.22 -5.44 -2.34
CA VAL A 141 -16.52 -5.53 -3.03
C VAL A 141 -17.19 -4.16 -3.08
N VAL A 142 -17.27 -3.46 -1.95
CA VAL A 142 -17.90 -2.13 -1.89
C VAL A 142 -17.15 -1.13 -2.78
N SER A 143 -15.80 -1.12 -2.74
CA SER A 143 -15.02 -0.23 -3.60
C SER A 143 -15.22 -0.53 -5.09
N SER A 144 -15.32 -1.80 -5.46
CA SER A 144 -15.58 -2.23 -6.84
C SER A 144 -16.96 -1.77 -7.33
N ILE A 145 -17.99 -1.89 -6.49
CA ILE A 145 -19.36 -1.43 -6.82
C ILE A 145 -19.39 0.09 -7.02
N ILE A 146 -18.76 0.84 -6.10
CA ILE A 146 -18.71 2.31 -6.17
C ILE A 146 -17.96 2.76 -7.44
N THR A 147 -16.80 2.16 -7.71
CA THR A 147 -15.99 2.51 -8.89
C THR A 147 -16.73 2.21 -10.19
N LYS A 148 -17.42 1.06 -10.26
CA LYS A 148 -18.24 0.70 -11.43
C LYS A 148 -19.36 1.70 -11.69
N LYS A 149 -20.04 2.18 -10.64
CA LYS A 149 -21.08 3.21 -10.77
C LYS A 149 -20.51 4.55 -11.24
N ARG A 150 -19.33 4.95 -10.74
CA ARG A 150 -18.67 6.21 -11.14
C ARG A 150 -18.13 6.16 -12.56
N SER A 151 -17.53 5.08 -13.01
CA SER A 151 -17.00 4.95 -14.37
C SER A 151 -18.07 5.11 -15.46
N VAL A 152 -19.33 4.93 -15.12
CA VAL A 152 -20.48 5.21 -16.02
C VAL A 152 -20.79 6.70 -16.10
N ILE A 153 -20.40 7.49 -15.09
CA ILE A 153 -20.75 8.92 -14.96
C ILE A 153 -19.56 9.83 -15.34
N GLU A 154 -18.32 9.42 -15.09
CA GLU A 154 -17.11 10.25 -15.20
C GLU A 154 -16.26 9.93 -16.44
N ASN A 155 -16.73 10.33 -17.63
CA ASN A 155 -15.88 10.29 -18.83
C ASN A 155 -15.18 11.62 -19.16
N THR A 156 -15.15 12.64 -18.28
CA THR A 156 -14.80 14.00 -18.69
C THR A 156 -13.86 14.79 -17.78
N GLU A 157 -13.52 14.37 -16.59
CA GLU A 157 -12.60 15.15 -15.76
C GLU A 157 -11.15 14.63 -15.80
N GLU A 158 -10.22 15.52 -16.15
CA GLU A 158 -8.80 15.24 -16.09
C GLU A 158 -8.35 14.97 -14.65
N PHE A 159 -7.74 13.80 -14.38
CA PHE A 159 -7.21 13.45 -13.07
C PHE A 159 -6.07 14.40 -12.66
N LYS A 160 -6.28 15.23 -11.65
CA LYS A 160 -5.34 16.25 -11.16
C LYS A 160 -4.34 15.73 -10.12
N GLY A 161 -4.28 14.41 -9.88
CA GLY A 161 -3.49 13.81 -8.81
C GLY A 161 -4.28 13.65 -7.51
N ILE A 162 -3.62 13.08 -6.50
CA ILE A 162 -4.23 12.81 -5.20
C ILE A 162 -4.18 14.07 -4.33
N SER A 163 -5.32 14.54 -3.86
CA SER A 163 -5.42 15.70 -2.98
C SER A 163 -5.02 15.36 -1.54
N TRP A 164 -4.68 16.37 -0.75
CA TRP A 164 -4.29 16.17 0.66
C TRP A 164 -5.40 15.55 1.51
N LYS A 165 -6.68 15.85 1.24
CA LYS A 165 -7.82 15.23 1.95
C LYS A 165 -7.95 13.75 1.62
N GLN A 166 -7.79 13.39 0.36
CA GLN A 166 -7.76 11.99 -0.07
C GLN A 166 -6.58 11.26 0.57
N ALA A 167 -5.40 11.89 0.62
CA ALA A 167 -4.21 11.32 1.24
C ALA A 167 -4.39 11.03 2.74
N LEU A 168 -5.02 11.92 3.49
CA LEU A 168 -5.33 11.69 4.90
C LEU A 168 -6.28 10.50 5.07
N PHE A 169 -7.34 10.42 4.25
CA PHE A 169 -8.27 9.30 4.31
C PHE A 169 -7.62 7.97 3.91
N VAL A 170 -6.79 7.97 2.86
CA VAL A 170 -6.03 6.78 2.45
C VAL A 170 -5.03 6.37 3.53
N GLY A 171 -4.41 7.34 4.23
CA GLY A 171 -3.53 7.07 5.36
C GLY A 171 -4.25 6.42 6.54
N PHE A 172 -5.47 6.86 6.84
CA PHE A 172 -6.35 6.21 7.82
C PHE A 172 -6.69 4.78 7.40
N MET A 173 -7.10 4.57 6.15
CA MET A 173 -7.40 3.25 5.61
C MET A 173 -6.16 2.34 5.60
N GLN A 174 -4.98 2.88 5.27
CA GLN A 174 -3.71 2.14 5.34
C GLN A 174 -3.38 1.76 6.79
N GLY A 175 -3.65 2.65 7.76
CA GLY A 175 -3.50 2.37 9.17
C GLY A 175 -4.37 1.21 9.64
N ILE A 176 -5.64 1.14 9.21
CA ILE A 176 -6.51 -0.02 9.46
C ILE A 176 -5.91 -1.29 8.82
N GLY A 177 -5.31 -1.15 7.62
CA GLY A 177 -4.66 -2.23 6.90
C GLY A 177 -3.38 -2.79 7.56
N THR A 178 -2.89 -2.20 8.66
CA THR A 178 -1.81 -2.78 9.47
C THR A 178 -2.30 -3.85 10.44
N LEU A 179 -3.61 -3.96 10.65
CA LEU A 179 -4.19 -4.98 11.52
C LEU A 179 -4.09 -6.37 10.88
N PRO A 180 -3.79 -7.43 11.66
CA PRO A 180 -3.67 -8.79 11.14
C PRO A 180 -4.92 -9.26 10.39
N GLY A 181 -4.73 -9.87 9.23
CA GLY A 181 -5.82 -10.33 8.36
C GLY A 181 -6.43 -9.24 7.49
N ILE A 182 -6.24 -7.95 7.78
CA ILE A 182 -6.66 -6.87 6.90
C ILE A 182 -5.55 -6.61 5.87
N SER A 183 -5.92 -6.56 4.60
CA SER A 183 -4.98 -6.26 3.53
C SER A 183 -4.63 -4.78 3.52
N ARG A 184 -3.34 -4.46 3.70
CA ARG A 184 -2.84 -3.08 3.60
C ARG A 184 -3.08 -2.52 2.19
N SER A 185 -2.68 -3.24 1.14
CA SER A 185 -2.91 -2.83 -0.25
C SER A 185 -4.41 -2.78 -0.57
N GLY A 186 -5.21 -3.73 -0.10
CA GLY A 186 -6.67 -3.73 -0.24
C GLY A 186 -7.32 -2.49 0.38
N SER A 187 -6.93 -2.14 1.60
CA SER A 187 -7.45 -0.97 2.31
C SER A 187 -7.06 0.35 1.64
N THR A 188 -5.81 0.50 1.21
CA THR A 188 -5.34 1.71 0.52
C THR A 188 -6.00 1.88 -0.84
N ILE A 189 -6.13 0.80 -1.63
CA ILE A 189 -6.81 0.83 -2.93
C ILE A 189 -8.29 1.18 -2.74
N ALA A 190 -8.98 0.49 -1.82
CA ALA A 190 -10.38 0.78 -1.53
C ALA A 190 -10.58 2.22 -1.04
N GLY A 191 -9.73 2.69 -0.12
CA GLY A 191 -9.77 4.06 0.39
C GLY A 191 -9.60 5.11 -0.70
N ALA A 192 -8.63 4.93 -1.61
CA ALA A 192 -8.43 5.82 -2.74
C ALA A 192 -9.65 5.82 -3.69
N GLN A 193 -10.22 4.66 -3.97
CA GLN A 193 -11.42 4.53 -4.81
C GLN A 193 -12.66 5.15 -4.16
N PHE A 194 -12.83 5.03 -2.84
CA PHE A 194 -13.91 5.72 -2.12
C PHE A 194 -13.83 7.24 -2.29
N CYS A 195 -12.63 7.78 -2.36
CA CYS A 195 -12.37 9.18 -2.62
C CYS A 195 -12.44 9.59 -4.10
N GLY A 196 -12.83 8.69 -5.02
CA GLY A 196 -12.95 9.01 -6.43
C GLY A 196 -11.64 8.88 -7.24
N VAL A 197 -10.57 8.34 -6.66
CA VAL A 197 -9.36 8.03 -7.43
C VAL A 197 -9.65 6.84 -8.35
N ASN A 198 -9.28 6.94 -9.63
CA ASN A 198 -9.48 5.85 -10.56
C ASN A 198 -8.67 4.59 -10.15
N ARG A 199 -9.12 3.42 -10.57
CA ARG A 199 -8.56 2.13 -10.13
C ARG A 199 -7.07 1.99 -10.45
N ALA A 200 -6.63 2.45 -11.60
CA ALA A 200 -5.22 2.36 -12.01
C ALA A 200 -4.33 3.23 -11.12
N ALA A 201 -4.69 4.51 -10.94
CA ALA A 201 -3.96 5.42 -10.05
C ALA A 201 -3.99 4.96 -8.59
N ALA A 202 -5.12 4.41 -8.11
CA ALA A 202 -5.24 3.87 -6.76
C ALA A 202 -4.29 2.69 -6.53
N GLY A 203 -4.17 1.77 -7.51
CA GLY A 203 -3.23 0.65 -7.46
C GLY A 203 -1.78 1.11 -7.44
N GLU A 204 -1.38 1.95 -8.41
CA GLU A 204 -0.01 2.50 -8.47
C GLU A 204 0.37 3.25 -7.20
N TYR A 205 -0.53 4.11 -6.71
CA TYR A 205 -0.32 4.87 -5.48
C TYR A 205 -0.15 3.96 -4.27
N SER A 206 -1.01 2.94 -4.13
CA SER A 206 -0.95 1.97 -3.03
C SER A 206 0.42 1.29 -2.94
N PHE A 207 0.99 0.87 -4.07
CA PHE A 207 2.33 0.27 -4.09
C PHE A 207 3.44 1.27 -3.79
N ILE A 208 3.36 2.48 -4.31
CA ILE A 208 4.41 3.49 -4.07
C ILE A 208 4.38 3.95 -2.61
N VAL A 209 3.21 4.19 -2.02
CA VAL A 209 3.10 4.62 -0.62
C VAL A 209 3.43 3.50 0.37
N SER A 210 3.39 2.23 -0.08
CA SER A 210 3.84 1.11 0.75
C SER A 210 5.34 1.13 1.02
N ILE A 211 6.14 1.74 0.13
CA ILE A 211 7.60 1.80 0.29
C ILE A 211 8.00 2.47 1.60
N PRO A 212 7.64 3.74 1.85
CA PRO A 212 7.98 4.38 3.13
C PRO A 212 7.26 3.74 4.32
N ALA A 213 6.08 3.15 4.14
CA ALA A 213 5.35 2.49 5.23
C ALA A 213 6.07 1.20 5.71
N ILE A 214 6.51 0.33 4.78
CA ILE A 214 7.26 -0.88 5.13
C ILE A 214 8.63 -0.53 5.69
N LEU A 215 9.35 0.44 5.09
CA LEU A 215 10.63 0.89 5.63
C LEU A 215 10.49 1.49 7.02
N GLY A 216 9.41 2.23 7.28
CA GLY A 216 9.12 2.78 8.61
C GLY A 216 8.84 1.68 9.63
N ALA A 217 8.08 0.66 9.29
CA ALA A 217 7.84 -0.49 10.16
C ALA A 217 9.16 -1.21 10.49
N PHE A 218 9.97 -1.50 9.46
CA PHE A 218 11.29 -2.15 9.63
C PHE A 218 12.26 -1.38 10.55
N VAL A 219 12.18 -0.05 10.58
CA VAL A 219 13.05 0.77 11.46
C VAL A 219 12.53 0.80 12.90
N LEU A 220 11.24 0.54 13.11
CA LEU A 220 10.60 0.56 14.44
C LEU A 220 10.63 -0.79 15.14
N GLU A 221 10.84 -1.90 14.41
CA GLU A 221 11.04 -3.25 14.94
C GLU A 221 12.52 -3.51 15.26
#